data_a6a8eda9740dacf6d6b99fd59c002590
#
_entry.id   a6a8eda9740dacf6d6b99fd59c002590
#
_cell.length_a   1.000
_cell.length_b   1.000
_cell.length_c   1.000
_cell.angle_alpha   90.00
_cell.angle_beta   90.00
_cell.angle_gamma   90.00
#
_symmetry.space_group_name_H-M   'P 1'
#
loop_
_entity.id
_entity.type
_entity.pdbx_description
1 polymer ?
#
loop_
_entity_poly.entity_id
_entity_poly.type
_entity_poly.pdbx_seq_one_letter_code
_entity_poly.pdbx_strand_id
1 'polypeptide(L)'
;MQDQKGKNRIKIHKICNTISTAVKNSEVIIILLPAFAQKDLAKKIKPHIQNNQIIFLPPGSFGSWIFMKEIKNKTISYAESGTLPYLTRKKNINTVAITTRASKLPTGIYSNMDHKRIIQKLKNIYPSVVYCGDILSGALMNAGPIIHPPLIIFNIGPLEHFNKWDIHNEGTQESIQKVMFKLDNERILIRKKLGYTSPHYPIKDHYINKGKKWMYGNLAHDKLVSSKDWREKINIHSHRYVIEDIKEGLAFIYSLAERLNIKAPITSSLLDITSTILGTNIKKNGRTLNNLGINYSLNKLKKILSDKK
;
A
#
# COMPACT_ATOMS: atom_id res chain seq x y z
N MET A 1 -6.72 -14.12 -17.93
CA MET A 1 -5.52 -13.32 -17.56
C MET A 1 -4.71 -13.08 -18.82
N GLN A 2 -4.23 -11.86 -19.02
CA GLN A 2 -3.38 -11.48 -20.16
C GLN A 2 -2.11 -10.83 -19.60
N ASP A 3 -0.94 -11.23 -20.07
CA ASP A 3 0.35 -10.62 -19.75
C ASP A 3 1.29 -10.66 -20.98
N GLN A 4 2.56 -10.28 -20.80
CA GLN A 4 3.55 -10.29 -21.89
C GLN A 4 3.80 -11.69 -22.50
N LYS A 5 3.41 -12.78 -21.81
CA LYS A 5 3.52 -14.16 -22.28
C LYS A 5 2.26 -14.65 -23.01
N GLY A 6 1.23 -13.78 -23.14
CA GLY A 6 -0.01 -14.08 -23.85
C GLY A 6 -1.24 -14.17 -22.96
N LYS A 7 -2.29 -14.78 -23.47
CA LYS A 7 -3.58 -14.95 -22.77
C LYS A 7 -3.65 -16.33 -22.12
N ASN A 8 -3.88 -16.37 -20.81
CA ASN A 8 -4.07 -17.61 -20.06
C ASN A 8 -5.47 -17.65 -19.45
N ARG A 9 -6.16 -18.77 -19.57
CA ARG A 9 -7.43 -19.00 -18.90
C ARG A 9 -7.17 -19.57 -17.51
N ILE A 10 -7.70 -18.91 -16.47
CA ILE A 10 -7.57 -19.34 -15.09
C ILE A 10 -8.97 -19.68 -14.55
N LYS A 11 -9.13 -20.88 -14.00
CA LYS A 11 -10.34 -21.30 -13.32
C LYS A 11 -10.25 -20.88 -11.86
N ILE A 12 -11.24 -20.10 -11.39
CA ILE A 12 -11.40 -19.83 -9.95
C ILE A 12 -11.98 -21.09 -9.31
N HIS A 13 -11.35 -21.58 -8.24
CA HIS A 13 -11.77 -22.80 -7.56
C HIS A 13 -13.21 -22.68 -7.03
N LYS A 14 -13.51 -21.60 -6.29
CA LYS A 14 -14.82 -21.36 -5.71
C LYS A 14 -15.08 -19.87 -5.54
N ILE A 15 -16.31 -19.45 -5.87
CA ILE A 15 -16.84 -18.12 -5.53
C ILE A 15 -17.79 -18.32 -4.34
N CYS A 16 -17.54 -17.59 -3.25
CA CYS A 16 -18.31 -17.68 -2.02
C CYS A 16 -19.25 -16.47 -1.88
N ASN A 17 -20.49 -16.71 -1.49
CA ASN A 17 -21.49 -15.64 -1.29
C ASN A 17 -21.45 -15.05 0.13
N THR A 18 -20.75 -15.68 1.06
CA THR A 18 -20.62 -15.20 2.45
C THR A 18 -19.16 -15.18 2.89
N ILE A 19 -18.84 -14.26 3.81
CA ILE A 19 -17.53 -14.16 4.42
C ILE A 19 -17.19 -15.46 5.17
N SER A 20 -18.15 -16.04 5.89
CA SER A 20 -17.97 -17.29 6.63
C SER A 20 -17.45 -18.40 5.73
N THR A 21 -18.11 -18.63 4.60
CA THR A 21 -17.69 -19.69 3.66
C THR A 21 -16.37 -19.37 2.96
N ALA A 22 -16.07 -18.09 2.74
CA ALA A 22 -14.84 -17.68 2.08
C ALA A 22 -13.59 -17.89 2.96
N VAL A 23 -13.71 -17.67 4.27
CA VAL A 23 -12.56 -17.72 5.20
C VAL A 23 -12.43 -19.06 5.93
N LYS A 24 -13.46 -19.90 5.92
CA LYS A 24 -13.46 -21.21 6.57
C LYS A 24 -12.33 -22.08 6.00
N ASN A 25 -11.45 -22.59 6.87
CA ASN A 25 -10.32 -23.44 6.52
C ASN A 25 -9.26 -22.79 5.59
N SER A 26 -9.32 -21.47 5.37
CA SER A 26 -8.28 -20.77 4.64
C SER A 26 -7.06 -20.57 5.52
N GLU A 27 -5.87 -20.95 5.06
CA GLU A 27 -4.62 -20.64 5.79
C GLU A 27 -4.24 -19.15 5.65
N VAL A 28 -4.45 -18.57 4.46
CA VAL A 28 -4.10 -17.20 4.14
C VAL A 28 -5.33 -16.48 3.59
N ILE A 29 -5.67 -15.37 4.20
CA ILE A 29 -6.76 -14.48 3.79
C ILE A 29 -6.14 -13.21 3.25
N ILE A 30 -6.27 -12.98 1.93
CA ILE A 30 -5.70 -11.82 1.25
C ILE A 30 -6.76 -10.74 1.15
N ILE A 31 -6.49 -9.57 1.73
CA ILE A 31 -7.40 -8.42 1.74
C ILE A 31 -7.00 -7.46 0.61
N LEU A 32 -7.77 -7.47 -0.47
CA LEU A 32 -7.58 -6.62 -1.66
C LEU A 32 -8.64 -5.52 -1.74
N LEU A 33 -9.02 -4.96 -0.60
CA LEU A 33 -10.00 -3.88 -0.52
C LEU A 33 -9.34 -2.52 -0.35
N PRO A 34 -10.00 -1.46 -0.82
CA PRO A 34 -9.58 -0.09 -0.56
C PRO A 34 -9.40 0.19 0.94
N ALA A 35 -8.45 1.06 1.26
CA ALA A 35 -8.05 1.34 2.64
C ALA A 35 -9.23 1.80 3.52
N PHE A 36 -10.15 2.59 2.98
CA PHE A 36 -11.33 3.08 3.70
C PHE A 36 -12.32 1.96 4.08
N ALA A 37 -12.34 0.84 3.35
CA ALA A 37 -13.24 -0.29 3.63
C ALA A 37 -12.68 -1.30 4.65
N GLN A 38 -11.42 -1.17 5.04
CA GLN A 38 -10.72 -2.14 5.89
C GLN A 38 -11.35 -2.27 7.28
N LYS A 39 -11.78 -1.16 7.90
CA LYS A 39 -12.38 -1.16 9.24
C LYS A 39 -13.70 -1.94 9.28
N ASP A 40 -14.57 -1.73 8.29
CA ASP A 40 -15.84 -2.42 8.19
C ASP A 40 -15.65 -3.90 7.90
N LEU A 41 -14.70 -4.23 7.02
CA LEU A 41 -14.37 -5.64 6.78
C LEU A 41 -13.79 -6.30 8.03
N ALA A 42 -12.91 -5.63 8.78
CA ALA A 42 -12.35 -6.19 10.01
C ALA A 42 -13.43 -6.58 11.03
N LYS A 43 -14.46 -5.74 11.18
CA LYS A 43 -15.62 -6.06 12.01
C LYS A 43 -16.43 -7.26 11.49
N LYS A 44 -16.71 -7.28 10.17
CA LYS A 44 -17.50 -8.34 9.53
C LYS A 44 -16.79 -9.68 9.51
N ILE A 45 -15.48 -9.72 9.34
CA ILE A 45 -14.69 -10.96 9.27
C ILE A 45 -14.40 -11.54 10.65
N LYS A 46 -14.33 -10.70 11.70
CA LYS A 46 -13.99 -11.07 13.09
C LYS A 46 -14.69 -12.33 13.61
N PRO A 47 -16.03 -12.52 13.50
CA PRO A 47 -16.70 -13.71 14.01
C PRO A 47 -16.30 -15.00 13.28
N HIS A 48 -15.80 -14.90 12.05
CA HIS A 48 -15.53 -16.04 11.16
C HIS A 48 -14.06 -16.44 11.11
N ILE A 49 -13.16 -15.60 11.60
CA ILE A 49 -11.72 -15.88 11.63
C ILE A 49 -11.42 -17.03 12.60
N GLN A 50 -10.48 -17.89 12.22
CA GLN A 50 -10.00 -19.03 13.00
C GLN A 50 -8.56 -18.80 13.46
N ASN A 51 -8.15 -19.44 14.58
CA ASN A 51 -6.78 -19.40 15.03
C ASN A 51 -5.81 -19.90 13.96
N ASN A 52 -4.58 -19.38 13.98
CA ASN A 52 -3.47 -19.71 13.07
C ASN A 52 -3.68 -19.30 11.60
N GLN A 53 -4.72 -18.53 11.29
CA GLN A 53 -4.87 -17.91 9.98
C GLN A 53 -3.93 -16.72 9.82
N ILE A 54 -3.56 -16.43 8.58
CA ILE A 54 -2.75 -15.27 8.20
C ILE A 54 -3.66 -14.27 7.48
N ILE A 55 -3.75 -13.03 7.98
CA ILE A 55 -4.39 -11.93 7.28
C ILE A 55 -3.30 -11.13 6.57
N PHE A 56 -3.34 -11.07 5.24
CA PHE A 56 -2.35 -10.42 4.41
C PHE A 56 -2.96 -9.24 3.63
N LEU A 57 -2.38 -8.04 3.78
CA LEU A 57 -2.77 -6.80 3.09
C LEU A 57 -1.67 -6.37 2.12
N PRO A 58 -1.82 -6.56 0.80
CA PRO A 58 -0.87 -6.11 -0.21
C PRO A 58 -1.41 -4.94 -1.09
N PRO A 59 -1.10 -3.67 -0.78
CA PRO A 59 -0.66 -3.06 0.47
C PRO A 59 -1.84 -2.67 1.36
N GLY A 60 -1.56 -2.27 2.61
CA GLY A 60 -2.62 -1.93 3.57
C GLY A 60 -2.59 -0.50 4.13
N SER A 61 -1.52 0.27 3.95
CA SER A 61 -1.34 1.57 4.62
C SER A 61 -1.55 1.51 6.14
N PHE A 62 -0.95 0.51 6.77
CA PHE A 62 -1.10 0.12 8.17
C PHE A 62 -2.51 -0.41 8.51
N GLY A 63 -3.21 -0.95 7.52
CA GLY A 63 -4.51 -1.61 7.70
C GLY A 63 -4.43 -2.87 8.57
N SER A 64 -3.31 -3.58 8.55
CA SER A 64 -3.05 -4.72 9.44
C SER A 64 -3.24 -4.38 10.92
N TRP A 65 -2.90 -3.16 11.34
CA TRP A 65 -3.18 -2.65 12.68
C TRP A 65 -4.68 -2.60 13.00
N ILE A 66 -5.51 -2.19 12.04
CA ILE A 66 -6.97 -2.14 12.18
C ILE A 66 -7.52 -3.54 12.45
N PHE A 67 -7.10 -4.53 11.65
CA PHE A 67 -7.51 -5.93 11.84
C PHE A 67 -7.02 -6.47 13.18
N MET A 68 -5.78 -6.19 13.56
CA MET A 68 -5.21 -6.61 14.84
C MET A 68 -5.99 -6.04 16.04
N LYS A 69 -6.43 -4.79 15.97
CA LYS A 69 -7.25 -4.17 17.02
C LYS A 69 -8.64 -4.76 17.13
N GLU A 70 -9.26 -5.11 16.01
CA GLU A 70 -10.61 -5.67 16.00
C GLU A 70 -10.63 -7.15 16.42
N ILE A 71 -9.61 -7.95 16.04
CA ILE A 71 -9.56 -9.40 16.25
C ILE A 71 -8.62 -9.73 17.43
N LYS A 72 -9.04 -9.38 18.66
CA LYS A 72 -8.17 -9.45 19.85
C LYS A 72 -7.97 -10.85 20.45
N ASN A 73 -8.97 -11.72 20.35
CA ASN A 73 -9.04 -12.95 21.15
C ASN A 73 -8.67 -14.21 20.34
N LYS A 74 -7.87 -14.07 19.27
CA LYS A 74 -7.47 -15.18 18.40
C LYS A 74 -6.00 -15.08 18.07
N THR A 75 -5.35 -16.24 17.94
CA THR A 75 -3.95 -16.32 17.52
C THR A 75 -3.86 -16.18 16.00
N ILE A 76 -3.70 -14.94 15.55
CA ILE A 76 -3.68 -14.58 14.13
C ILE A 76 -2.32 -14.00 13.79
N SER A 77 -1.83 -14.32 12.60
CA SER A 77 -0.69 -13.63 12.00
C SER A 77 -1.15 -12.54 11.05
N TYR A 78 -0.49 -11.40 11.10
CA TYR A 78 -0.77 -10.27 10.22
C TYR A 78 0.45 -10.00 9.36
N ALA A 79 0.22 -9.80 8.06
CA ALA A 79 1.25 -9.44 7.12
C ALA A 79 0.80 -8.23 6.29
N GLU A 80 1.72 -7.33 6.00
CA GLU A 80 1.46 -6.15 5.18
C GLU A 80 2.62 -5.87 4.24
N SER A 81 2.35 -5.72 2.94
CA SER A 81 3.40 -5.47 1.97
C SER A 81 3.45 -4.02 1.52
N GLY A 82 4.61 -3.64 0.97
CA GLY A 82 4.88 -2.28 0.51
C GLY A 82 4.30 -1.94 -0.86
N THR A 83 3.72 -2.91 -1.58
CA THR A 83 3.14 -2.66 -2.89
C THR A 83 2.21 -3.80 -3.31
N LEU A 84 1.55 -3.64 -4.47
CA LEU A 84 0.74 -4.70 -5.08
C LEU A 84 1.65 -5.80 -5.67
N PRO A 85 1.28 -7.09 -5.54
CA PRO A 85 2.02 -8.18 -6.21
C PRO A 85 1.99 -8.06 -7.73
N TYR A 86 0.92 -7.49 -8.26
CA TYR A 86 0.71 -7.26 -9.70
C TYR A 86 0.13 -5.88 -9.95
N LEU A 87 0.67 -5.16 -10.93
CA LEU A 87 0.02 -3.99 -11.51
C LEU A 87 -0.92 -4.49 -12.61
N THR A 88 -2.22 -4.33 -12.37
CA THR A 88 -3.27 -4.90 -13.22
C THR A 88 -4.32 -3.89 -13.62
N ARG A 89 -4.90 -4.10 -14.80
CA ARG A 89 -6.09 -3.39 -15.26
C ARG A 89 -7.18 -4.38 -15.66
N LYS A 90 -8.40 -4.13 -15.24
CA LYS A 90 -9.58 -4.87 -15.72
C LYS A 90 -9.90 -4.42 -17.13
N LYS A 91 -9.86 -5.35 -18.09
CA LYS A 91 -10.22 -5.09 -19.48
C LYS A 91 -11.72 -5.26 -19.73
N ASN A 92 -12.30 -6.29 -19.14
CA ASN A 92 -13.73 -6.57 -19.15
C ASN A 92 -14.09 -7.44 -17.94
N ILE A 93 -15.34 -7.92 -17.85
CA ILE A 93 -15.83 -8.69 -16.72
C ILE A 93 -14.99 -9.96 -16.41
N ASN A 94 -14.41 -10.56 -17.44
CA ASN A 94 -13.71 -11.86 -17.36
C ASN A 94 -12.20 -11.77 -17.62
N THR A 95 -11.67 -10.56 -17.87
CA THR A 95 -10.29 -10.40 -18.30
C THR A 95 -9.57 -9.32 -17.51
N VAL A 96 -8.41 -9.67 -16.98
CA VAL A 96 -7.46 -8.73 -16.39
C VAL A 96 -6.16 -8.76 -17.18
N ALA A 97 -5.58 -7.59 -17.44
CA ALA A 97 -4.24 -7.44 -17.98
C ALA A 97 -3.26 -7.21 -16.82
N ILE A 98 -2.14 -7.91 -16.83
CA ILE A 98 -1.03 -7.71 -15.91
C ILE A 98 0.06 -6.95 -16.67
N THR A 99 0.27 -5.70 -16.31
CA THR A 99 1.33 -4.86 -16.89
C THR A 99 2.70 -5.25 -16.32
N THR A 100 2.76 -5.43 -15.00
CA THR A 100 4.02 -5.72 -14.30
C THR A 100 3.76 -6.59 -13.06
N ARG A 101 4.75 -7.42 -12.72
CA ARG A 101 4.77 -8.24 -11.50
C ARG A 101 5.82 -7.70 -10.55
N ALA A 102 5.54 -7.70 -9.25
CA ALA A 102 6.55 -7.37 -8.26
C ALA A 102 7.69 -8.40 -8.31
N SER A 103 8.91 -7.93 -8.48
CA SER A 103 10.13 -8.74 -8.37
C SER A 103 10.59 -8.88 -6.93
N LYS A 104 10.25 -7.91 -6.10
CA LYS A 104 10.44 -7.88 -4.65
C LYS A 104 9.17 -7.31 -4.01
N LEU A 105 8.60 -8.06 -3.08
CA LEU A 105 7.40 -7.67 -2.33
C LEU A 105 7.76 -7.58 -0.84
N PRO A 106 8.36 -6.44 -0.40
CA PRO A 106 8.75 -6.27 0.99
C PRO A 106 7.52 -6.38 1.89
N THR A 107 7.54 -7.35 2.80
CA THR A 107 6.41 -7.73 3.64
C THR A 107 6.83 -7.69 5.10
N GLY A 108 6.14 -6.87 5.88
CA GLY A 108 6.25 -6.82 7.32
C GLY A 108 5.29 -7.82 7.98
N ILE A 109 5.67 -8.37 9.13
CA ILE A 109 4.91 -9.39 9.83
C ILE A 109 4.74 -9.04 11.30
N TYR A 110 3.55 -9.32 11.83
CA TYR A 110 3.26 -9.44 13.25
C TYR A 110 2.67 -10.83 13.51
N SER A 111 3.33 -11.63 14.34
CA SER A 111 2.90 -13.00 14.61
C SER A 111 3.57 -13.56 15.86
N ASN A 112 2.84 -14.42 16.57
CA ASN A 112 3.40 -15.29 17.62
C ASN A 112 4.08 -16.56 17.06
N MET A 113 3.84 -16.85 15.78
CA MET A 113 4.50 -17.97 15.09
C MET A 113 5.84 -17.53 14.49
N ASP A 114 6.68 -18.51 14.14
CA ASP A 114 7.94 -18.23 13.45
C ASP A 114 7.70 -17.47 12.14
N HIS A 115 8.33 -16.31 12.04
CA HIS A 115 8.23 -15.44 10.86
C HIS A 115 8.72 -16.14 9.58
N LYS A 116 9.69 -17.04 9.64
CA LYS A 116 10.16 -17.80 8.48
C LYS A 116 9.05 -18.67 7.91
N ARG A 117 8.26 -19.31 8.77
CA ARG A 117 7.10 -20.11 8.37
C ARG A 117 6.02 -19.26 7.68
N ILE A 118 5.73 -18.07 8.22
CA ILE A 118 4.77 -17.15 7.60
C ILE A 118 5.27 -16.68 6.22
N ILE A 119 6.53 -16.26 6.15
CA ILE A 119 7.15 -15.84 4.88
C ILE A 119 7.11 -16.96 3.86
N GLN A 120 7.39 -18.21 4.25
CA GLN A 120 7.34 -19.33 3.32
C GLN A 120 5.93 -19.60 2.79
N LYS A 121 4.90 -19.53 3.64
CA LYS A 121 3.51 -19.64 3.20
C LYS A 121 3.13 -18.53 2.22
N LEU A 122 3.54 -17.29 2.48
CA LEU A 122 3.29 -16.16 1.58
C LEU A 122 4.08 -16.28 0.26
N LYS A 123 5.31 -16.81 0.29
CA LYS A 123 6.12 -17.08 -0.91
C LYS A 123 5.52 -18.16 -1.80
N ASN A 124 4.82 -19.12 -1.25
CA ASN A 124 4.10 -20.13 -2.05
C ASN A 124 3.00 -19.50 -2.90
N ILE A 125 2.45 -18.35 -2.48
CA ILE A 125 1.43 -17.57 -3.22
C ILE A 125 2.12 -16.53 -4.12
N TYR A 126 3.05 -15.77 -3.55
CA TYR A 126 3.80 -14.70 -4.20
C TYR A 126 5.30 -14.90 -3.99
N PRO A 127 6.01 -15.56 -4.91
CA PRO A 127 7.44 -15.88 -4.76
C PRO A 127 8.35 -14.67 -4.52
N SER A 128 7.88 -13.47 -4.91
CA SER A 128 8.59 -12.20 -4.70
C SER A 128 8.57 -11.67 -3.26
N VAL A 129 7.82 -12.29 -2.34
CA VAL A 129 7.76 -11.88 -0.92
C VAL A 129 9.15 -11.91 -0.29
N VAL A 130 9.52 -10.79 0.35
CA VAL A 130 10.76 -10.65 1.13
C VAL A 130 10.43 -10.03 2.49
N TYR A 131 10.98 -10.60 3.55
CA TYR A 131 10.77 -10.07 4.90
C TYR A 131 11.41 -8.68 5.04
N CYS A 132 10.71 -7.73 5.64
CA CYS A 132 11.21 -6.37 5.84
C CYS A 132 11.03 -5.83 7.28
N GLY A 133 10.72 -6.69 8.24
CA GLY A 133 10.49 -6.32 9.65
C GLY A 133 9.04 -6.49 10.09
N ASP A 134 8.59 -5.67 11.03
CA ASP A 134 7.21 -5.67 11.52
C ASP A 134 6.20 -5.06 10.51
N ILE A 135 4.91 -5.12 10.81
CA ILE A 135 3.83 -4.60 9.93
C ILE A 135 3.93 -3.09 9.70
N LEU A 136 4.48 -2.30 10.63
CA LEU A 136 4.72 -0.88 10.42
C LEU A 136 5.83 -0.66 9.38
N SER A 137 6.88 -1.50 9.40
CA SER A 137 7.90 -1.50 8.35
C SER A 137 7.29 -1.81 6.98
N GLY A 138 6.40 -2.81 6.90
CA GLY A 138 5.67 -3.13 5.67
C GLY A 138 4.81 -1.98 5.17
N ALA A 139 4.02 -1.37 6.05
CA ALA A 139 3.18 -0.23 5.74
C ALA A 139 3.97 0.98 5.20
N LEU A 140 5.15 1.25 5.80
CA LEU A 140 6.05 2.33 5.35
C LEU A 140 6.84 2.01 4.07
N MET A 141 6.66 0.84 3.48
CA MET A 141 7.14 0.50 2.13
C MET A 141 6.09 0.80 1.05
N ASN A 142 4.85 1.20 1.42
CA ASN A 142 3.81 1.47 0.44
C ASN A 142 4.22 2.61 -0.50
N ALA A 143 4.26 2.28 -1.80
CA ALA A 143 4.67 3.21 -2.85
C ALA A 143 3.55 4.19 -3.27
N GLY A 144 2.28 3.80 -3.11
CA GLY A 144 1.13 4.62 -3.51
C GLY A 144 1.15 6.03 -2.93
N PRO A 145 1.29 6.20 -1.59
CA PRO A 145 1.36 7.51 -0.95
C PRO A 145 2.54 8.39 -1.36
N ILE A 146 3.52 7.84 -2.07
CA ILE A 146 4.69 8.57 -2.56
C ILE A 146 4.54 8.94 -4.03
N ILE A 147 3.96 8.04 -4.84
CA ILE A 147 3.80 8.23 -6.28
C ILE A 147 2.59 9.13 -6.59
N HIS A 148 1.44 8.78 -6.06
CA HIS A 148 0.18 9.38 -6.51
C HIS A 148 -0.05 10.83 -6.05
N PRO A 149 0.28 11.26 -4.82
CA PRO A 149 0.00 12.63 -4.39
C PRO A 149 0.64 13.70 -5.28
N PRO A 150 1.96 13.64 -5.61
CA PRO A 150 2.54 14.60 -6.54
C PRO A 150 1.90 14.51 -7.94
N LEU A 151 1.65 13.30 -8.45
CA LEU A 151 1.05 13.11 -9.77
C LEU A 151 -0.38 13.67 -9.86
N ILE A 152 -1.18 13.54 -8.81
CA ILE A 152 -2.54 14.09 -8.78
C ILE A 152 -2.51 15.61 -8.68
N ILE A 153 -1.76 16.16 -7.72
CA ILE A 153 -1.79 17.59 -7.42
C ILE A 153 -1.22 18.42 -8.57
N PHE A 154 -0.09 18.01 -9.15
CA PHE A 154 0.54 18.76 -10.25
C PHE A 154 -0.10 18.49 -11.63
N ASN A 155 -1.04 17.57 -11.72
CA ASN A 155 -1.83 17.32 -12.92
C ASN A 155 -3.32 17.72 -12.75
N ILE A 156 -3.68 18.44 -11.70
CA ILE A 156 -5.10 18.72 -11.42
C ILE A 156 -5.81 19.44 -12.57
N GLY A 157 -5.17 20.41 -13.20
CA GLY A 157 -5.73 21.10 -14.36
C GLY A 157 -6.04 20.15 -15.53
N PRO A 158 -5.06 19.36 -16.03
CA PRO A 158 -5.32 18.32 -17.02
C PRO A 158 -6.38 17.28 -16.61
N LEU A 159 -6.40 16.86 -15.31
CA LEU A 159 -7.37 15.89 -14.81
C LEU A 159 -8.80 16.40 -14.81
N GLU A 160 -9.01 17.70 -14.59
CA GLU A 160 -10.33 18.33 -14.65
C GLU A 160 -10.74 18.70 -16.08
N HIS A 161 -9.78 19.12 -16.92
CA HIS A 161 -10.05 19.56 -18.29
C HIS A 161 -10.27 18.41 -19.27
N PHE A 162 -9.41 17.40 -19.25
CA PHE A 162 -9.46 16.30 -20.23
C PHE A 162 -10.33 15.14 -19.76
N ASN A 163 -11.02 14.49 -20.69
CA ASN A 163 -11.81 13.28 -20.40
C ASN A 163 -10.95 12.10 -19.93
N LYS A 164 -9.69 12.04 -20.36
CA LYS A 164 -8.72 11.00 -19.94
C LYS A 164 -7.33 11.60 -19.92
N TRP A 165 -6.59 11.30 -18.87
CA TRP A 165 -5.20 11.71 -18.69
C TRP A 165 -4.39 10.55 -18.13
N ASP A 166 -3.16 10.38 -18.59
CA ASP A 166 -2.26 9.37 -18.04
C ASP A 166 -1.25 10.04 -17.13
N ILE A 167 -1.50 9.98 -15.83
CA ILE A 167 -0.61 10.58 -14.83
C ILE A 167 0.77 9.89 -14.77
N HIS A 168 0.87 8.65 -15.27
CA HIS A 168 2.13 7.90 -15.29
C HIS A 168 2.94 8.12 -16.56
N ASN A 169 2.35 8.70 -17.61
CA ASN A 169 3.01 9.05 -18.87
C ASN A 169 3.21 10.57 -18.96
N GLU A 170 2.34 11.26 -19.70
CA GLU A 170 2.44 12.71 -19.87
C GLU A 170 2.34 13.50 -18.54
N GLY A 171 1.71 12.92 -17.55
CA GLY A 171 1.65 13.48 -16.20
C GLY A 171 2.90 13.29 -15.35
N THR A 172 3.88 12.49 -15.80
CA THR A 172 5.11 12.23 -15.06
C THR A 172 6.30 12.98 -15.69
N GLN A 173 6.51 14.22 -15.27
CA GLN A 173 7.58 15.07 -15.78
C GLN A 173 8.70 15.24 -14.75
N GLU A 174 9.90 15.68 -15.20
CA GLU A 174 11.10 15.79 -14.37
C GLU A 174 10.87 16.63 -13.09
N SER A 175 10.15 17.75 -13.19
CA SER A 175 9.86 18.59 -12.03
C SER A 175 8.99 17.89 -11.00
N ILE A 176 8.02 17.08 -11.44
CA ILE A 176 7.14 16.30 -10.56
C ILE A 176 7.94 15.15 -9.91
N GLN A 177 8.84 14.51 -10.68
CA GLN A 177 9.74 13.49 -10.13
C GLN A 177 10.64 14.06 -9.02
N LYS A 178 11.17 15.29 -9.18
CA LYS A 178 11.96 15.96 -8.13
C LYS A 178 11.17 16.11 -6.82
N VAL A 179 9.90 16.51 -6.90
CA VAL A 179 9.01 16.58 -5.71
C VAL A 179 8.79 15.19 -5.12
N MET A 180 8.50 14.20 -5.96
CA MET A 180 8.29 12.82 -5.55
C MET A 180 9.52 12.23 -4.84
N PHE A 181 10.73 12.52 -5.33
CA PHE A 181 11.97 12.07 -4.69
C PHE A 181 12.20 12.73 -3.33
N LYS A 182 11.84 14.00 -3.19
CA LYS A 182 11.90 14.69 -1.89
C LYS A 182 10.88 14.14 -0.91
N LEU A 183 9.66 13.88 -1.35
CA LEU A 183 8.63 13.22 -0.56
C LEU A 183 9.10 11.84 -0.06
N ASP A 184 9.70 11.06 -0.93
CA ASP A 184 10.22 9.74 -0.58
C ASP A 184 11.37 9.79 0.43
N ASN A 185 12.22 10.83 0.34
CA ASN A 185 13.27 11.04 1.34
C ASN A 185 12.71 11.29 2.74
N GLU A 186 11.55 11.98 2.86
CA GLU A 186 10.85 12.16 4.15
C GLU A 186 10.38 10.80 4.70
N ARG A 187 9.77 9.95 3.87
CA ARG A 187 9.40 8.58 4.24
C ARG A 187 10.61 7.74 4.69
N ILE A 188 11.71 7.82 3.95
CA ILE A 188 12.94 7.08 4.27
C ILE A 188 13.53 7.58 5.60
N LEU A 189 13.49 8.88 5.86
CA LEU A 189 13.94 9.45 7.13
C LEU A 189 13.12 8.94 8.31
N ILE A 190 11.78 8.89 8.17
CA ILE A 190 10.88 8.30 9.16
C ILE A 190 11.27 6.84 9.42
N ARG A 191 11.48 6.04 8.38
CA ARG A 191 11.90 4.64 8.53
C ARG A 191 13.23 4.51 9.28
N LYS A 192 14.22 5.32 8.95
CA LYS A 192 15.52 5.34 9.65
C LYS A 192 15.36 5.72 11.13
N LYS A 193 14.56 6.74 11.43
CA LYS A 193 14.32 7.18 12.80
C LYS A 193 13.56 6.14 13.64
N LEU A 194 12.76 5.30 13.00
CA LEU A 194 12.12 4.13 13.63
C LEU A 194 13.06 2.91 13.77
N GLY A 195 14.32 3.01 13.37
CA GLY A 195 15.31 1.95 13.46
C GLY A 195 15.22 0.88 12.35
N TYR A 196 14.48 1.15 11.26
CA TYR A 196 14.44 0.22 10.13
C TYR A 196 15.68 0.39 9.25
N THR A 197 16.28 -0.74 8.87
CA THR A 197 17.46 -0.80 8.02
C THR A 197 17.12 -0.90 6.54
N SER A 198 18.14 -0.77 5.67
CA SER A 198 18.04 -1.04 4.23
C SER A 198 17.64 -2.48 3.95
N PRO A 199 16.98 -2.73 2.79
CA PRO A 199 16.65 -1.76 1.74
C PRO A 199 15.42 -0.91 2.06
N HIS A 200 15.43 0.38 1.66
CA HIS A 200 14.27 1.28 1.81
C HIS A 200 13.47 1.43 0.51
N TYR A 201 13.94 0.86 -0.59
CA TYR A 201 13.34 0.94 -1.93
C TYR A 201 13.01 2.38 -2.35
N PRO A 202 14.03 3.25 -2.56
CA PRO A 202 13.81 4.63 -2.96
C PRO A 202 13.04 4.71 -4.28
N ILE A 203 12.04 5.59 -4.36
CA ILE A 203 11.19 5.75 -5.56
C ILE A 203 12.00 6.14 -6.80
N LYS A 204 13.13 6.83 -6.64
CA LYS A 204 14.01 7.15 -7.75
C LYS A 204 14.46 5.93 -8.56
N ASP A 205 14.60 4.77 -7.89
CA ASP A 205 15.01 3.52 -8.54
C ASP A 205 13.90 2.96 -9.48
N HIS A 206 12.65 3.45 -9.37
CA HIS A 206 11.56 3.13 -10.29
C HIS A 206 11.75 3.75 -11.67
N TYR A 207 12.41 4.90 -11.73
CA TYR A 207 12.63 5.68 -12.95
C TYR A 207 14.00 5.47 -13.58
N ILE A 208 14.85 4.61 -12.98
CA ILE A 208 16.19 4.31 -13.51
C ILE A 208 16.15 3.03 -14.34
N ASN A 209 16.59 3.13 -15.60
CA ASN A 209 16.60 2.00 -16.54
C ASN A 209 17.68 0.97 -16.23
N LYS A 210 18.66 1.29 -15.38
CA LYS A 210 19.77 0.39 -15.00
C LYS A 210 19.65 0.03 -13.51
N GLY A 211 19.46 -1.25 -13.23
CA GLY A 211 19.45 -1.77 -11.85
C GLY A 211 18.18 -2.53 -11.48
N LYS A 212 18.34 -3.59 -10.68
CA LYS A 212 17.25 -4.48 -10.22
C LYS A 212 16.76 -4.11 -8.81
N LYS A 213 16.87 -2.84 -8.43
CA LYS A 213 16.73 -2.43 -7.02
C LYS A 213 15.29 -2.17 -6.60
N TRP A 214 14.47 -1.63 -7.51
CA TRP A 214 13.09 -1.30 -7.21
C TRP A 214 12.19 -2.54 -7.06
N MET A 215 11.06 -2.39 -6.37
CA MET A 215 10.11 -3.50 -6.08
C MET A 215 9.56 -4.17 -7.34
N TYR A 216 9.37 -3.45 -8.43
CA TYR A 216 8.93 -4.01 -9.72
C TYR A 216 10.07 -4.32 -10.69
N GLY A 217 11.32 -4.19 -10.27
CA GLY A 217 12.50 -4.43 -11.11
C GLY A 217 12.75 -3.31 -12.12
N ASN A 218 13.55 -3.64 -13.14
CA ASN A 218 13.92 -2.69 -14.18
C ASN A 218 12.76 -2.34 -15.11
N LEU A 219 12.80 -1.12 -15.67
CA LEU A 219 11.88 -0.65 -16.71
C LEU A 219 10.40 -0.73 -16.30
N ALA A 220 10.12 -0.72 -14.97
CA ALA A 220 8.74 -0.81 -14.51
C ALA A 220 7.92 0.40 -14.97
N HIS A 221 8.49 1.60 -14.92
CA HIS A 221 7.85 2.81 -15.42
C HIS A 221 7.60 2.74 -16.93
N ASP A 222 8.62 2.37 -17.73
CA ASP A 222 8.50 2.24 -19.18
C ASP A 222 7.42 1.23 -19.58
N LYS A 223 7.26 0.13 -18.80
CA LYS A 223 6.20 -0.84 -19.02
C LYS A 223 4.81 -0.26 -18.72
N LEU A 224 4.68 0.59 -17.70
CA LEU A 224 3.43 1.30 -17.43
C LEU A 224 3.07 2.22 -18.60
N VAL A 225 4.01 3.05 -19.02
CA VAL A 225 3.82 4.00 -20.13
C VAL A 225 3.49 3.26 -21.43
N SER A 226 4.29 2.25 -21.81
CA SER A 226 4.12 1.52 -23.07
C SER A 226 2.83 0.71 -23.14
N SER A 227 2.27 0.29 -21.99
CA SER A 227 1.02 -0.46 -21.94
C SER A 227 -0.20 0.35 -22.37
N LYS A 228 -0.16 1.68 -22.24
CA LYS A 228 -1.27 2.62 -22.47
C LYS A 228 -2.54 2.32 -21.65
N ASP A 229 -2.44 1.44 -20.65
CA ASP A 229 -3.56 0.97 -19.83
C ASP A 229 -3.93 1.91 -18.69
N TRP A 230 -3.15 2.98 -18.51
CA TRP A 230 -3.25 3.87 -17.34
C TRP A 230 -3.85 5.24 -17.68
N ARG A 231 -4.23 5.46 -18.94
CA ARG A 231 -4.98 6.62 -19.38
C ARG A 231 -6.45 6.47 -18.99
N GLU A 232 -6.86 7.19 -17.96
CA GLU A 232 -8.20 7.08 -17.39
C GLU A 232 -8.78 8.44 -16.99
N LYS A 233 -10.11 8.49 -16.78
CA LYS A 233 -10.75 9.63 -16.14
C LYS A 233 -10.54 9.52 -14.62
N ILE A 234 -9.92 10.53 -14.03
CA ILE A 234 -9.69 10.60 -12.60
C ILE A 234 -10.56 11.72 -12.03
N ASN A 235 -11.53 11.35 -11.21
CA ASN A 235 -12.28 12.30 -10.40
C ASN A 235 -11.57 12.47 -9.06
N ILE A 236 -11.03 13.65 -8.81
CA ILE A 236 -10.21 13.94 -7.61
C ILE A 236 -10.97 13.75 -6.29
N HIS A 237 -12.29 13.88 -6.27
CA HIS A 237 -13.11 13.72 -5.05
C HIS A 237 -13.37 12.24 -4.68
N SER A 238 -13.29 11.32 -5.65
CA SER A 238 -13.68 9.92 -5.44
C SER A 238 -12.63 8.90 -5.87
N HIS A 239 -11.60 9.30 -6.60
CA HIS A 239 -10.61 8.35 -7.09
C HIS A 239 -9.73 7.80 -5.97
N ARG A 240 -9.38 6.51 -6.06
CA ARG A 240 -8.56 5.82 -5.06
C ARG A 240 -7.21 6.49 -4.77
N TYR A 241 -6.57 7.11 -5.74
CA TYR A 241 -5.30 7.82 -5.55
C TYR A 241 -5.43 8.96 -4.53
N VAL A 242 -6.61 9.54 -4.38
CA VAL A 242 -6.88 10.57 -3.39
C VAL A 242 -7.39 9.97 -2.07
N ILE A 243 -8.42 9.13 -2.14
CA ILE A 243 -9.07 8.61 -0.93
C ILE A 243 -8.25 7.52 -0.21
N GLU A 244 -7.36 6.81 -0.92
CA GLU A 244 -6.47 5.82 -0.30
C GLU A 244 -5.06 6.38 -0.07
N ASP A 245 -4.43 6.91 -1.13
CA ASP A 245 -3.01 7.23 -1.05
C ASP A 245 -2.75 8.56 -0.35
N ILE A 246 -3.65 9.56 -0.50
CA ILE A 246 -3.52 10.85 0.20
C ILE A 246 -4.19 10.78 1.57
N LYS A 247 -5.51 10.50 1.64
CA LYS A 247 -6.25 10.57 2.92
C LYS A 247 -5.82 9.49 3.92
N GLU A 248 -5.49 8.30 3.43
CA GLU A 248 -5.07 7.21 4.32
C GLU A 248 -3.53 7.12 4.39
N GLY A 249 -2.85 6.97 3.25
CA GLY A 249 -1.42 6.68 3.22
C GLY A 249 -0.54 7.87 3.58
N LEU A 250 -0.72 9.02 2.91
CA LEU A 250 0.12 10.19 3.14
C LEU A 250 -0.16 10.83 4.51
N ALA A 251 -1.42 10.88 4.95
CA ALA A 251 -1.79 11.35 6.28
C ALA A 251 -1.18 10.48 7.39
N PHE A 252 -1.09 9.16 7.18
CA PHE A 252 -0.41 8.25 8.10
C PHE A 252 1.09 8.57 8.20
N ILE A 253 1.77 8.74 7.05
CA ILE A 253 3.19 9.12 7.00
C ILE A 253 3.42 10.45 7.72
N TYR A 254 2.55 11.45 7.47
CA TYR A 254 2.61 12.76 8.14
C TYR A 254 2.48 12.64 9.66
N SER A 255 1.50 11.88 10.14
CA SER A 255 1.29 11.71 11.59
C SER A 255 2.46 11.00 12.29
N LEU A 256 3.19 10.14 11.59
CA LEU A 256 4.44 9.55 12.07
C LEU A 256 5.57 10.59 12.13
N ALA A 257 5.70 11.43 11.10
CA ALA A 257 6.70 12.52 11.08
C ALA A 257 6.49 13.46 12.26
N GLU A 258 5.25 13.92 12.50
CA GLU A 258 4.92 14.77 13.66
C GLU A 258 5.30 14.08 14.98
N ARG A 259 4.91 12.83 15.18
CA ARG A 259 5.20 12.09 16.42
C ARG A 259 6.70 11.84 16.64
N LEU A 260 7.50 11.83 15.57
CA LEU A 260 8.97 11.69 15.61
C LEU A 260 9.71 13.01 15.64
N ASN A 261 9.02 14.16 15.63
CA ASN A 261 9.59 15.50 15.46
C ASN A 261 10.48 15.60 14.21
N ILE A 262 10.02 15.00 13.11
CA ILE A 262 10.68 15.07 11.80
C ILE A 262 10.01 16.16 10.97
N LYS A 263 10.81 17.10 10.45
CA LYS A 263 10.33 18.07 9.46
C LYS A 263 10.00 17.32 8.15
N ALA A 264 8.74 17.35 7.74
CA ALA A 264 8.23 16.75 6.51
C ALA A 264 7.48 17.79 5.66
N PRO A 265 8.18 18.81 5.14
CA PRO A 265 7.54 19.94 4.47
C PRO A 265 6.79 19.54 3.19
N ILE A 266 7.32 18.60 2.41
CA ILE A 266 6.66 18.15 1.17
C ILE A 266 5.37 17.40 1.49
N THR A 267 5.44 16.45 2.43
CA THR A 267 4.25 15.72 2.92
C THR A 267 3.19 16.68 3.44
N SER A 268 3.59 17.65 4.26
CA SER A 268 2.70 18.66 4.84
C SER A 268 2.03 19.50 3.75
N SER A 269 2.81 20.05 2.80
CA SER A 269 2.29 20.93 1.74
C SER A 269 1.31 20.21 0.83
N LEU A 270 1.61 18.97 0.42
CA LEU A 270 0.70 18.17 -0.40
C LEU A 270 -0.62 17.88 0.31
N LEU A 271 -0.60 17.64 1.63
CA LEU A 271 -1.82 17.47 2.43
C LEU A 271 -2.62 18.77 2.56
N ASP A 272 -1.96 19.92 2.72
CA ASP A 272 -2.63 21.23 2.84
C ASP A 272 -3.30 21.62 1.52
N ILE A 273 -2.59 21.46 0.39
CA ILE A 273 -3.17 21.72 -0.94
C ILE A 273 -4.37 20.81 -1.18
N THR A 274 -4.23 19.50 -0.93
CA THR A 274 -5.34 18.57 -1.12
C THR A 274 -6.51 18.87 -0.17
N SER A 275 -6.23 19.26 1.06
CA SER A 275 -7.25 19.63 2.05
C SER A 275 -8.07 20.82 1.56
N THR A 276 -7.41 21.82 0.97
CA THR A 276 -8.06 23.00 0.37
C THR A 276 -8.95 22.61 -0.79
N ILE A 277 -8.45 21.79 -1.71
CA ILE A 277 -9.20 21.33 -2.90
C ILE A 277 -10.44 20.53 -2.49
N LEU A 278 -10.33 19.67 -1.47
CA LEU A 278 -11.43 18.80 -1.03
C LEU A 278 -12.34 19.41 0.02
N GLY A 279 -12.05 20.63 0.52
CA GLY A 279 -12.82 21.27 1.60
C GLY A 279 -12.79 20.48 2.92
N THR A 280 -11.69 19.76 3.22
CA THR A 280 -11.57 18.91 4.44
C THR A 280 -10.16 18.93 5.00
N ASN A 281 -10.01 18.91 6.31
CA ASN A 281 -8.69 18.84 6.95
C ASN A 281 -8.18 17.38 6.98
N ILE A 282 -7.36 17.00 6.00
CA ILE A 282 -6.84 15.64 5.87
C ILE A 282 -5.85 15.30 6.98
N LYS A 283 -5.05 16.25 7.45
CA LYS A 283 -4.11 16.04 8.58
C LYS A 283 -4.83 15.63 9.86
N LYS A 284 -6.10 16.05 10.02
CA LYS A 284 -6.94 15.71 11.17
C LYS A 284 -7.83 14.49 10.90
N ASN A 285 -8.45 14.45 9.73
CA ASN A 285 -9.53 13.50 9.42
C ASN A 285 -9.04 12.25 8.66
N GLY A 286 -7.79 12.26 8.13
CA GLY A 286 -7.18 11.12 7.47
C GLY A 286 -6.75 10.02 8.45
N ARG A 287 -6.06 9.01 7.95
CA ARG A 287 -5.51 7.92 8.77
C ARG A 287 -4.31 8.41 9.59
N THR A 288 -4.56 9.05 10.70
CA THR A 288 -3.53 9.47 11.65
C THR A 288 -3.31 8.41 12.73
N LEU A 289 -2.19 8.50 13.46
CA LEU A 289 -1.95 7.65 14.64
C LEU A 289 -3.09 7.77 15.66
N ASN A 290 -3.61 8.99 15.88
CA ASN A 290 -4.72 9.22 16.79
C ASN A 290 -6.01 8.53 16.30
N ASN A 291 -6.34 8.64 15.02
CA ASN A 291 -7.53 8.00 14.42
C ASN A 291 -7.39 6.46 14.41
N LEU A 292 -6.16 5.94 14.40
CA LEU A 292 -5.85 4.53 14.62
C LEU A 292 -5.89 4.13 16.11
N GLY A 293 -6.12 5.09 17.02
CA GLY A 293 -6.13 4.88 18.48
C GLY A 293 -4.74 4.58 19.05
N ILE A 294 -3.69 5.15 18.43
CA ILE A 294 -2.30 5.06 18.90
C ILE A 294 -1.95 6.37 19.59
N ASN A 295 -2.43 6.52 20.84
CA ASN A 295 -2.27 7.74 21.66
C ASN A 295 -1.08 7.65 22.62
N TYR A 296 -0.14 6.73 22.36
CA TYR A 296 1.05 6.48 23.18
C TYR A 296 2.33 6.63 22.32
N SER A 297 3.49 6.53 22.99
CA SER A 297 4.78 6.72 22.33
C SER A 297 5.04 5.68 21.24
N LEU A 298 5.82 6.05 20.23
CA LEU A 298 6.25 5.12 19.18
C LEU A 298 7.13 3.99 19.70
N ASN A 299 7.88 4.22 20.80
CA ASN A 299 8.62 3.16 21.48
C ASN A 299 7.67 2.09 22.03
N LYS A 300 6.55 2.49 22.61
CA LYS A 300 5.51 1.55 23.06
C LYS A 300 4.87 0.82 21.88
N LEU A 301 4.59 1.52 20.76
CA LEU A 301 4.10 0.88 19.55
C LEU A 301 5.10 -0.16 19.04
N LYS A 302 6.38 0.20 18.93
CA LYS A 302 7.45 -0.72 18.51
C LYS A 302 7.54 -1.94 19.42
N LYS A 303 7.44 -1.74 20.74
CA LYS A 303 7.40 -2.86 21.69
C LYS A 303 6.21 -3.77 21.42
N ILE A 304 4.99 -3.24 21.24
CA ILE A 304 3.80 -4.03 20.89
C ILE A 304 4.02 -4.85 19.59
N LEU A 305 4.68 -4.25 18.58
CA LEU A 305 4.94 -4.90 17.29
C LEU A 305 6.09 -5.92 17.35
N SER A 306 6.98 -5.83 18.32
CA SER A 306 8.10 -6.75 18.54
C SER A 306 7.81 -7.85 19.57
N ASP A 307 6.87 -7.59 20.50
CA ASP A 307 6.54 -8.56 21.55
C ASP A 307 5.88 -9.79 20.91
N LYS A 308 6.63 -10.88 20.93
CA LYS A 308 6.07 -12.22 20.77
C LYS A 308 5.31 -12.52 22.06
N LYS A 309 4.01 -12.58 22.03
CA LYS A 309 3.23 -13.14 23.14
C LYS A 309 3.42 -14.62 23.21
#